data_1babf13b5c2aa493f3f6d1654ca0c0be
#
_entry.id   1babf13b5c2aa493f3f6d1654ca0c0be
#
_cell.length_a   1.000
_cell.length_b   1.000
_cell.length_c   1.000
_cell.angle_alpha   90.00
_cell.angle_beta   90.00
_cell.angle_gamma   90.00
#
_symmetry.space_group_name_H-M   'P 1'
#
loop_
_entity.id
_entity.type
_entity.pdbx_description
1 polymer ?
#
loop_
_entity_poly.entity_id
_entity_poly.type
_entity_poly.pdbx_seq_one_letter_code
_entity_poly.pdbx_strand_id
1 'polypeptide(L)'
;MNKFIIIFLASVCSNLTFSADKVKGLGLSKCTTFNSVAIEEKVIYMSWVAGFITSQNIFKDKLHAKNITYNMSQSWLESFCYKNPNIIFERAVNKFIFEFTK
;
A
#
# COMPACT_ATOMS: atom_id res chain seq x y z
N MET A 1 25.29 9.78 -33.06
CA MET A 1 24.28 10.80 -32.74
C MET A 1 22.94 10.19 -32.52
N ASN A 2 22.36 9.58 -33.56
CA ASN A 2 21.00 9.04 -33.42
C ASN A 2 20.87 7.95 -32.37
N LYS A 3 21.90 7.13 -32.22
CA LYS A 3 21.88 6.09 -31.19
C LYS A 3 21.79 6.65 -29.79
N PHE A 4 22.43 7.77 -29.58
CA PHE A 4 22.44 8.45 -28.30
C PHE A 4 21.03 8.91 -27.93
N ILE A 5 20.33 9.49 -28.88
CA ILE A 5 18.97 10.00 -28.70
C ILE A 5 18.03 8.85 -28.39
N ILE A 6 18.17 7.72 -29.07
CA ILE A 6 17.32 6.54 -28.86
C ILE A 6 17.44 6.02 -27.44
N ILE A 7 18.68 5.94 -26.91
CA ILE A 7 18.93 5.50 -25.55
C ILE A 7 18.25 6.41 -24.55
N PHE A 8 18.32 7.69 -24.78
CA PHE A 8 17.66 8.67 -23.92
C PHE A 8 16.15 8.47 -23.89
N LEU A 9 15.54 8.26 -25.02
CA LEU A 9 14.09 8.04 -25.11
C LEU A 9 13.66 6.78 -24.36
N ALA A 10 14.44 5.72 -24.43
CA ALA A 10 14.17 4.49 -23.70
C ALA A 10 14.15 4.73 -22.18
N SER A 11 15.09 5.53 -21.69
CA SER A 11 15.13 5.87 -20.26
C SER A 11 13.90 6.64 -19.82
N VAL A 12 13.45 7.59 -20.65
CA VAL A 12 12.25 8.36 -20.35
C VAL A 12 11.02 7.46 -20.30
N CYS A 13 10.89 6.54 -21.25
CA CYS A 13 9.78 5.59 -21.28
C CYS A 13 9.77 4.72 -20.03
N SER A 14 10.93 4.28 -19.56
CA SER A 14 11.02 3.49 -18.34
C SER A 14 10.49 4.24 -17.12
N ASN A 15 10.72 5.54 -17.09
CA ASN A 15 10.26 6.37 -15.98
C ASN A 15 8.74 6.54 -15.97
N LEU A 16 8.07 6.36 -17.09
CA LEU A 16 6.62 6.53 -17.16
C LEU A 16 5.84 5.37 -16.60
N THR A 17 6.46 4.22 -16.41
CA THR A 17 5.76 3.01 -15.98
C THR A 17 5.90 2.72 -14.50
N PHE A 18 6.13 3.71 -13.74
CA PHE A 18 6.73 3.52 -12.50
C PHE A 18 5.92 3.48 -11.29
N SER A 19 4.71 3.97 -11.25
CA SER A 19 3.98 4.11 -9.99
C SER A 19 3.81 2.79 -9.24
N ALA A 20 3.61 1.68 -9.94
CA ALA A 20 3.51 0.37 -9.31
C ALA A 20 4.82 -0.09 -8.70
N ASP A 21 5.96 0.38 -9.22
CA ASP A 21 7.27 -0.03 -8.70
C ASP A 21 7.58 0.56 -7.33
N LYS A 22 6.87 1.57 -6.91
CA LYS A 22 7.07 2.18 -5.59
C LYS A 22 6.45 1.35 -4.47
N VAL A 23 5.48 0.52 -4.80
CA VAL A 23 4.82 -0.34 -3.83
C VAL A 23 5.38 -1.75 -3.96
N LYS A 24 5.75 -2.36 -2.86
CA LYS A 24 6.32 -3.69 -2.84
C LYS A 24 5.50 -4.62 -1.95
N GLY A 25 5.62 -5.91 -2.23
CA GLY A 25 5.04 -6.94 -1.39
C GLY A 25 3.52 -6.96 -1.41
N LEU A 26 2.94 -7.20 -0.26
CA LEU A 26 1.50 -7.42 -0.12
C LEU A 26 0.66 -6.21 -0.48
N GLY A 27 1.26 -5.02 -0.46
CA GLY A 27 0.56 -3.81 -0.88
C GLY A 27 0.08 -3.83 -2.32
N LEU A 28 0.71 -4.64 -3.17
CA LEU A 28 0.31 -4.79 -4.57
C LEU A 28 -0.87 -5.73 -4.75
N SER A 29 -1.22 -6.54 -3.76
CA SER A 29 -2.36 -7.45 -3.83
C SER A 29 -3.65 -6.66 -3.93
N LYS A 30 -4.64 -7.23 -4.60
CA LYS A 30 -5.98 -6.62 -4.61
C LYS A 30 -6.64 -6.76 -3.25
N CYS A 31 -7.51 -5.83 -2.93
CA CYS A 31 -8.32 -5.87 -1.72
C CYS A 31 -9.10 -7.18 -1.58
N THR A 32 -9.63 -7.69 -2.69
CA THR A 32 -10.35 -8.96 -2.66
C THR A 32 -9.45 -10.11 -2.20
N THR A 33 -8.17 -10.09 -2.54
CA THR A 33 -7.21 -11.10 -2.08
C THR A 33 -7.02 -11.03 -0.56
N PHE A 34 -6.85 -9.83 -0.03
CA PHE A 34 -6.75 -9.64 1.41
C PHE A 34 -7.94 -10.26 2.15
N ASN A 35 -9.14 -10.08 1.63
CA ASN A 35 -10.33 -10.62 2.28
C ASN A 35 -10.52 -12.11 2.09
N SER A 36 -9.80 -12.73 1.14
CA SER A 36 -9.97 -14.16 0.85
C SER A 36 -8.95 -15.06 1.52
N VAL A 37 -7.87 -14.50 2.05
CA VAL A 37 -6.80 -15.34 2.61
C VAL A 37 -7.16 -15.87 3.98
N ALA A 38 -6.51 -16.97 4.38
CA ALA A 38 -6.67 -17.58 5.68
C ALA A 38 -6.16 -16.65 6.78
N ILE A 39 -6.57 -16.92 8.01
CA ILE A 39 -6.25 -16.05 9.13
C ILE A 39 -4.74 -15.93 9.37
N GLU A 40 -3.99 -16.98 9.09
CA GLU A 40 -2.53 -16.97 9.22
C GLU A 40 -1.91 -15.98 8.24
N GLU A 41 -2.45 -15.90 7.04
CA GLU A 41 -1.98 -14.95 6.04
C GLU A 41 -2.44 -13.53 6.35
N LYS A 42 -3.59 -13.37 7.00
CA LYS A 42 -4.03 -12.06 7.47
C LYS A 42 -3.00 -11.43 8.40
N VAL A 43 -2.40 -12.23 9.27
CA VAL A 43 -1.35 -11.75 10.18
C VAL A 43 -0.19 -11.15 9.39
N ILE A 44 0.18 -11.80 8.29
CA ILE A 44 1.26 -11.32 7.42
C ILE A 44 0.87 -10.00 6.77
N TYR A 45 -0.35 -9.89 6.28
CA TYR A 45 -0.87 -8.63 5.72
C TYR A 45 -0.84 -7.51 6.77
N MET A 46 -1.29 -7.80 7.97
CA MET A 46 -1.32 -6.77 9.02
C MET A 46 0.09 -6.38 9.48
N SER A 47 1.05 -7.29 9.39
CA SER A 47 2.46 -6.96 9.63
C SER A 47 2.99 -5.99 8.56
N TRP A 48 2.59 -6.19 7.32
CA TRP A 48 2.91 -5.26 6.24
C TRP A 48 2.31 -3.88 6.53
N VAL A 49 1.07 -3.83 6.98
CA VAL A 49 0.39 -2.59 7.36
C VAL A 49 1.16 -1.86 8.45
N ALA A 50 1.57 -2.58 9.49
CA ALA A 50 2.33 -2.00 10.60
C ALA A 50 3.65 -1.42 10.12
N GLY A 51 4.36 -2.13 9.24
CA GLY A 51 5.61 -1.64 8.65
C GLY A 51 5.39 -0.42 7.79
N PHE A 52 4.30 -0.41 7.02
CA PHE A 52 3.95 0.73 6.19
C PHE A 52 3.67 1.97 7.04
N ILE A 53 2.90 1.83 8.11
CA ILE A 53 2.59 2.94 9.02
C ILE A 53 3.87 3.42 9.70
N THR A 54 4.72 2.50 10.15
CA THR A 54 6.00 2.84 10.77
C THR A 54 6.85 3.67 9.82
N SER A 55 6.94 3.26 8.58
CA SER A 55 7.66 3.97 7.54
C SER A 55 7.11 5.39 7.34
N GLN A 56 5.80 5.53 7.29
CA GLN A 56 5.16 6.83 7.15
C GLN A 56 5.46 7.74 8.35
N ASN A 57 5.43 7.18 9.55
CA ASN A 57 5.72 7.93 10.77
C ASN A 57 7.14 8.48 10.76
N ILE A 58 8.10 7.65 10.38
CA ILE A 58 9.50 8.04 10.34
C ILE A 58 9.73 9.09 9.26
N PHE A 59 9.18 8.85 8.07
CA PHE A 59 9.42 9.70 6.91
C PHE A 59 8.81 11.08 7.08
N LYS A 60 7.61 11.14 7.65
CA LYS A 60 6.86 12.39 7.77
C LYS A 60 6.96 13.01 9.16
N ASP A 61 7.71 12.40 10.05
CA ASP A 61 7.87 12.86 11.44
C ASP A 61 6.52 13.13 12.11
N LYS A 62 5.61 12.16 12.02
CA LYS A 62 4.26 12.27 12.52
C LYS A 62 3.75 10.90 12.93
N LEU A 63 2.90 10.82 13.96
CA LEU A 63 2.30 9.57 14.40
C LEU A 63 0.96 9.36 13.69
N HIS A 64 0.93 8.43 12.75
CA HIS A 64 -0.28 8.10 12.00
C HIS A 64 -1.06 7.01 12.72
N ALA A 65 -2.37 7.18 12.79
CA ALA A 65 -3.29 6.18 13.37
C ALA A 65 -2.88 5.70 14.77
N LYS A 66 -2.35 6.59 15.60
CA LYS A 66 -1.69 6.21 16.85
C LYS A 66 -2.63 5.61 17.90
N ASN A 67 -3.91 5.92 17.84
CA ASN A 67 -4.87 5.45 18.84
C ASN A 67 -5.70 4.27 18.34
N ILE A 68 -5.29 3.64 17.25
CA ILE A 68 -6.04 2.55 16.63
C ILE A 68 -5.36 1.22 16.95
N THR A 69 -6.14 0.26 17.45
CA THR A 69 -5.62 -1.06 17.76
C THR A 69 -5.45 -1.90 16.50
N TYR A 70 -4.69 -2.97 16.62
CA TYR A 70 -4.52 -3.95 15.56
C TYR A 70 -5.87 -4.45 15.04
N ASN A 71 -6.75 -4.86 15.95
CA ASN A 71 -8.05 -5.42 15.56
C ASN A 71 -8.94 -4.40 14.87
N MET A 72 -8.93 -3.17 15.32
CA MET A 72 -9.68 -2.09 14.67
C MET A 72 -9.17 -1.83 13.26
N SER A 73 -7.85 -1.83 13.10
CA SER A 73 -7.24 -1.65 11.78
C SER A 73 -7.66 -2.74 10.82
N GLN A 74 -7.59 -3.99 11.27
CA GLN A 74 -7.95 -5.12 10.43
C GLN A 74 -9.43 -5.07 10.04
N SER A 75 -10.31 -4.83 11.01
CA SER A 75 -11.75 -4.75 10.75
C SER A 75 -12.08 -3.64 9.77
N TRP A 76 -11.47 -2.49 9.92
CA TRP A 76 -11.70 -1.37 9.01
C TRP A 76 -11.25 -1.72 7.59
N LEU A 77 -10.06 -2.33 7.47
CA LEU A 77 -9.53 -2.71 6.16
C LEU A 77 -10.37 -3.79 5.51
N GLU A 78 -10.84 -4.76 6.28
CA GLU A 78 -11.73 -5.80 5.75
C GLU A 78 -13.02 -5.21 5.21
N SER A 79 -13.62 -4.30 5.95
CA SER A 79 -14.85 -3.64 5.53
C SER A 79 -14.65 -2.79 4.28
N PHE A 80 -13.56 -2.02 4.27
CA PHE A 80 -13.24 -1.16 3.14
C PHE A 80 -12.94 -1.98 1.89
N CYS A 81 -12.18 -3.06 2.03
CA CYS A 81 -11.84 -3.94 0.92
C CYS A 81 -13.05 -4.72 0.39
N TYR A 82 -14.01 -5.02 1.26
CA TYR A 82 -15.25 -5.63 0.83
C TYR A 82 -16.02 -4.72 -0.15
N LYS A 83 -16.02 -3.43 0.14
CA LYS A 83 -16.68 -2.44 -0.70
C LYS A 83 -15.86 -2.04 -1.92
N ASN A 84 -14.55 -2.28 -1.90
CA ASN A 84 -13.62 -1.85 -2.95
C ASN A 84 -12.69 -3.00 -3.33
N PRO A 85 -13.23 -4.11 -3.88
CA PRO A 85 -12.45 -5.33 -4.03
C PRO A 85 -11.34 -5.25 -5.08
N ASN A 86 -11.43 -4.33 -6.03
CA ASN A 86 -10.52 -4.30 -7.17
C ASN A 86 -9.35 -3.34 -7.04
N ILE A 87 -9.31 -2.55 -5.97
CA ILE A 87 -8.16 -1.67 -5.76
C ILE A 87 -7.02 -2.45 -5.09
N ILE A 88 -5.80 -1.96 -5.24
CA ILE A 88 -4.67 -2.58 -4.55
C ILE A 88 -4.71 -2.25 -3.07
N PHE A 89 -4.20 -3.18 -2.27
CA PHE A 89 -4.26 -3.10 -0.81
C PHE A 89 -3.58 -1.85 -0.27
N GLU A 90 -2.48 -1.41 -0.87
CA GLU A 90 -1.79 -0.20 -0.47
C GLU A 90 -2.71 1.02 -0.48
N ARG A 91 -3.60 1.11 -1.45
CA ARG A 91 -4.57 2.21 -1.49
C ARG A 91 -5.55 2.16 -0.34
N ALA A 92 -5.98 0.97 0.04
CA ALA A 92 -6.84 0.80 1.21
C ALA A 92 -6.12 1.25 2.47
N VAL A 93 -4.86 0.88 2.62
CA VAL A 93 -4.05 1.26 3.78
C VAL A 93 -3.84 2.77 3.83
N ASN A 94 -3.58 3.41 2.70
CA ASN A 94 -3.46 4.86 2.65
C ASN A 94 -4.77 5.55 3.05
N LYS A 95 -5.89 5.02 2.61
CA LYS A 95 -7.19 5.55 2.99
C LYS A 95 -7.43 5.41 4.49
N PHE A 96 -7.06 4.27 5.05
CA PHE A 96 -7.12 4.04 6.49
C PHE A 96 -6.30 5.07 7.25
N ILE A 97 -5.05 5.26 6.85
CA ILE A 97 -4.15 6.23 7.48
C ILE A 97 -4.76 7.63 7.42
N PHE A 98 -5.29 8.02 6.28
CA PHE A 98 -5.90 9.33 6.11
C PHE A 98 -7.08 9.52 7.04
N GLU A 99 -7.95 8.51 7.17
CA GLU A 99 -9.13 8.58 8.03
C GLU A 99 -8.78 8.73 9.51
N PHE A 100 -7.72 8.07 9.95
CA PHE A 100 -7.40 8.01 11.37
C PHE A 100 -6.18 8.85 11.79
N THR A 101 -5.72 9.73 10.93
CA THR A 101 -4.61 10.64 11.24
C THR A 101 -5.12 12.07 11.12
N LYS A 102 -5.66 12.57 12.18
CA LYS A 102 -6.20 13.93 12.19
C LYS A 102 -5.66 14.75 13.34
#